data_be1498aa4c2ae646f2c10283acdc3a63
#
_entry.id   be1498aa4c2ae646f2c10283acdc3a63
#
_cell.length_a   1.000
_cell.length_b   1.000
_cell.length_c   1.000
_cell.angle_alpha   90.00
_cell.angle_beta   90.00
_cell.angle_gamma   90.00
#
_symmetry.space_group_name_H-M   'P 1'
#
loop_
_entity.id
_entity.type
_entity.pdbx_description
1 polymer ?
#
loop_
_entity_poly.entity_id
_entity_poly.type
_entity_poly.pdbx_seq_one_letter_code
_entity_poly.pdbx_strand_id
1 'polypeptide(L)'
;MAQPNFTQLSSRDTKKHRHTRYNNIEMFDSSFSYSSEQPLSRNASDSVAIKLMHDIDVIMHLNPDCKGIKLVSDPSANPQEYKIEDSLAFVPKKLWSGGVWYTAFFKPVDDGCDITIQAPGGFTSTNKWRLVKKADGQRFISITSDAKCSKTFAYFVKKFLESQHGQLQRSFNERVEATARPGTLRRRSSVPRSFRAVSRGQDMVAA
;
A
#
# COMPACT_ATOMS: atom_id res chain seq x y z
N MET A 1 59.86 -27.25 52.20
CA MET A 1 58.50 -26.95 52.57
C MET A 1 57.70 -26.86 51.28
N ALA A 2 56.91 -27.88 51.00
CA ALA A 2 56.14 -28.05 49.79
C ALA A 2 54.71 -27.53 49.99
N GLN A 3 54.22 -26.73 49.04
CA GLN A 3 52.78 -26.34 49.04
C GLN A 3 51.99 -27.26 48.12
N PRO A 4 50.78 -27.65 48.48
CA PRO A 4 49.93 -28.53 47.64
C PRO A 4 49.12 -27.73 46.62
N ASN A 5 49.14 -28.19 45.37
CA ASN A 5 48.33 -27.74 44.26
C ASN A 5 46.87 -28.17 44.46
N PHE A 6 45.92 -27.20 44.48
CA PHE A 6 44.50 -27.43 44.33
C PHE A 6 44.10 -27.32 42.86
N THR A 7 43.79 -28.49 42.28
CA THR A 7 43.19 -28.56 40.93
C THR A 7 41.66 -28.34 41.06
N GLN A 8 41.19 -27.17 40.58
CA GLN A 8 39.74 -26.93 40.42
C GLN A 8 39.27 -27.51 39.08
N LEU A 9 38.39 -28.49 39.17
CA LEU A 9 37.62 -29.02 38.06
C LEU A 9 36.49 -28.03 37.72
N SER A 10 36.61 -27.36 36.59
CA SER A 10 35.58 -26.54 35.99
C SER A 10 34.64 -27.40 35.17
N SER A 11 33.45 -27.62 35.68
CA SER A 11 32.31 -28.20 34.97
C SER A 11 31.83 -27.21 33.90
N ARG A 12 32.08 -27.54 32.64
CA ARG A 12 31.49 -26.79 31.50
C ARG A 12 30.12 -27.37 31.22
N ASP A 13 29.08 -26.67 31.70
CA ASP A 13 27.69 -26.85 31.26
C ASP A 13 27.55 -26.33 29.82
N THR A 14 27.62 -27.20 28.83
CA THR A 14 27.30 -26.91 27.45
C THR A 14 25.80 -26.92 27.27
N LYS A 15 25.15 -25.77 27.48
CA LYS A 15 23.75 -25.56 27.04
C LYS A 15 23.70 -25.69 25.54
N LYS A 16 23.29 -26.85 25.05
CA LYS A 16 22.93 -27.13 23.66
C LYS A 16 21.72 -26.29 23.28
N HIS A 17 21.95 -25.12 22.70
CA HIS A 17 20.89 -24.36 22.01
C HIS A 17 20.42 -25.20 20.83
N ARG A 18 19.26 -25.84 21.00
CA ARG A 18 18.49 -26.38 19.88
C ARG A 18 18.03 -25.20 19.03
N HIS A 19 18.76 -24.89 17.97
CA HIS A 19 18.24 -24.13 16.86
C HIS A 19 17.12 -24.96 16.22
N THR A 20 15.88 -24.66 16.60
CA THR A 20 14.71 -25.12 15.88
C THR A 20 14.76 -24.42 14.52
N ARG A 21 15.33 -25.10 13.51
CA ARG A 21 15.18 -24.71 12.12
C ARG A 21 13.69 -24.82 11.82
N TYR A 22 13.02 -23.68 11.78
CA TYR A 22 11.73 -23.59 11.08
C TYR A 22 12.05 -23.86 9.61
N ASN A 23 11.89 -25.09 9.19
CA ASN A 23 11.80 -25.42 7.79
C ASN A 23 10.57 -24.66 7.26
N ASN A 24 10.80 -23.54 6.59
CA ASN A 24 9.79 -22.90 5.79
C ASN A 24 9.29 -23.94 4.80
N ILE A 25 8.06 -24.36 5.01
CA ILE A 25 7.33 -25.26 4.12
C ILE A 25 6.97 -24.41 2.90
N GLU A 26 7.89 -24.28 1.93
CA GLU A 26 7.66 -23.64 0.62
C GLU A 26 6.62 -24.39 -0.24
N MET A 27 6.04 -25.45 0.31
CA MET A 27 5.27 -26.45 -0.44
C MET A 27 3.89 -25.98 -0.90
N PHE A 28 3.47 -24.71 -0.58
CA PHE A 28 2.11 -24.23 -0.86
C PHE A 28 2.01 -22.84 -1.49
N ASP A 29 3.11 -22.27 -1.95
CA ASP A 29 3.10 -20.94 -2.55
C ASP A 29 2.78 -20.98 -4.04
N SER A 30 1.92 -20.05 -4.47
CA SER A 30 1.66 -19.74 -5.87
C SER A 30 2.24 -18.39 -6.21
N SER A 31 2.97 -18.33 -7.33
CA SER A 31 3.48 -17.08 -7.89
C SER A 31 2.82 -16.82 -9.23
N PHE A 32 2.49 -15.57 -9.50
CA PHE A 32 1.94 -15.15 -10.79
C PHE A 32 2.28 -13.71 -11.07
N SER A 33 2.32 -13.37 -12.35
CA SER A 33 2.53 -12.02 -12.85
C SER A 33 1.35 -11.63 -13.72
N TYR A 34 0.94 -10.37 -13.61
CA TYR A 34 -0.08 -9.77 -14.45
C TYR A 34 0.35 -8.39 -14.88
N SER A 35 0.23 -8.09 -16.18
CA SER A 35 0.58 -6.78 -16.72
C SER A 35 -0.56 -6.25 -17.58
N SER A 36 -0.79 -4.95 -17.50
CA SER A 36 -1.77 -4.25 -18.32
C SER A 36 -1.28 -2.86 -18.70
N GLU A 37 -1.74 -2.36 -19.84
CA GLU A 37 -1.45 -1.02 -20.32
C GLU A 37 -2.74 -0.30 -20.71
N GLN A 38 -2.80 0.99 -20.42
CA GLN A 38 -3.89 1.86 -20.88
C GLN A 38 -3.32 3.16 -21.45
N PRO A 39 -3.85 3.66 -22.58
CA PRO A 39 -3.40 4.93 -23.15
C PRO A 39 -3.55 6.06 -22.12
N LEU A 40 -2.52 6.89 -21.99
CA LEU A 40 -2.60 8.13 -21.22
C LEU A 40 -3.38 9.17 -22.05
N SER A 41 -4.22 9.95 -21.39
CA SER A 41 -4.93 11.06 -22.02
C SER A 41 -3.98 11.99 -22.80
N ARG A 42 -4.36 12.35 -24.02
CA ARG A 42 -3.54 13.23 -24.89
C ARG A 42 -3.27 14.60 -24.29
N ASN A 43 -4.18 15.09 -23.44
CA ASN A 43 -4.07 16.40 -22.80
C ASN A 43 -3.20 16.38 -21.53
N ALA A 44 -2.78 15.20 -21.07
CA ALA A 44 -1.92 15.06 -19.91
C ALA A 44 -0.46 15.33 -20.28
N SER A 45 0.29 15.99 -19.42
CA SER A 45 1.75 16.06 -19.55
C SER A 45 2.42 14.89 -18.82
N ASP A 46 3.58 14.46 -19.31
CA ASP A 46 4.37 13.41 -18.68
C ASP A 46 4.75 13.80 -17.24
N SER A 47 5.12 15.05 -17.04
CA SER A 47 5.49 15.58 -15.73
C SER A 47 4.33 15.51 -14.71
N VAL A 48 3.09 15.77 -15.14
CA VAL A 48 1.91 15.62 -14.26
C VAL A 48 1.67 14.15 -13.93
N ALA A 49 1.76 13.26 -14.91
CA ALA A 49 1.58 11.82 -14.68
C ALA A 49 2.64 11.27 -13.71
N ILE A 50 3.91 11.58 -13.94
CA ILE A 50 5.02 11.15 -13.06
C ILE A 50 4.85 11.73 -11.65
N LYS A 51 4.51 13.03 -11.53
CA LYS A 51 4.27 13.65 -10.23
C LYS A 51 3.16 12.93 -9.43
N LEU A 52 2.07 12.55 -10.10
CA LEU A 52 0.98 11.80 -9.47
C LEU A 52 1.39 10.37 -9.11
N MET A 53 2.27 9.72 -9.90
CA MET A 53 2.83 8.41 -9.55
C MET A 53 3.80 8.49 -8.38
N HIS A 54 4.45 9.64 -8.13
CA HIS A 54 5.32 9.86 -6.98
C HIS A 54 4.56 10.23 -5.70
N ASP A 55 3.25 10.33 -5.77
CA ASP A 55 2.39 10.61 -4.61
C ASP A 55 1.66 9.33 -4.19
N ILE A 56 2.16 8.70 -3.12
CA ILE A 56 1.58 7.44 -2.60
C ILE A 56 0.11 7.62 -2.20
N ASP A 57 -0.25 8.78 -1.65
CA ASP A 57 -1.62 9.06 -1.24
C ASP A 57 -2.57 9.03 -2.44
N VAL A 58 -2.15 9.64 -3.56
CA VAL A 58 -2.87 9.58 -4.82
C VAL A 58 -3.02 8.13 -5.30
N ILE A 59 -1.92 7.39 -5.40
CA ILE A 59 -1.93 6.02 -5.94
C ILE A 59 -2.78 5.08 -5.09
N MET A 60 -2.67 5.12 -3.77
CA MET A 60 -3.42 4.23 -2.91
C MET A 60 -4.92 4.55 -2.91
N HIS A 61 -5.30 5.83 -2.98
CA HIS A 61 -6.71 6.25 -3.07
C HIS A 61 -7.34 6.09 -4.47
N LEU A 62 -6.60 5.59 -5.47
CA LEU A 62 -7.22 5.08 -6.71
C LEU A 62 -8.05 3.81 -6.42
N ASN A 63 -7.67 3.05 -5.39
CA ASN A 63 -8.49 1.97 -4.85
C ASN A 63 -9.55 2.56 -3.90
N PRO A 64 -10.87 2.44 -4.21
CA PRO A 64 -11.93 2.95 -3.35
C PRO A 64 -12.01 2.22 -1.99
N ASP A 65 -11.38 1.05 -1.89
CA ASP A 65 -11.34 0.27 -0.65
C ASP A 65 -10.28 0.78 0.33
N CYS A 66 -9.37 1.66 -0.09
CA CYS A 66 -8.39 2.28 0.79
C CYS A 66 -9.07 3.19 1.82
N LYS A 67 -8.87 2.90 3.11
CA LYS A 67 -9.46 3.62 4.24
C LYS A 67 -8.48 4.54 4.96
N GLY A 68 -7.19 4.19 4.92
CA GLY A 68 -6.18 4.97 5.60
C GLY A 68 -4.77 4.62 5.17
N ILE A 69 -3.90 5.63 5.21
CA ILE A 69 -2.48 5.55 4.87
C ILE A 69 -1.71 6.23 5.99
N LYS A 70 -0.71 5.55 6.53
CA LYS A 70 0.15 6.09 7.59
C LYS A 70 1.61 5.82 7.25
N LEU A 71 2.42 6.88 7.11
CA LEU A 71 3.88 6.77 7.00
C LEU A 71 4.45 6.22 8.33
N VAL A 72 5.33 5.24 8.24
CA VAL A 72 5.96 4.57 9.41
C VAL A 72 7.46 4.81 9.43
N SER A 73 8.11 4.86 8.27
CA SER A 73 9.54 5.15 8.15
C SER A 73 9.85 6.64 8.27
N ASP A 74 11.13 6.96 8.30
CA ASP A 74 11.60 8.33 8.09
C ASP A 74 11.11 8.84 6.71
N PRO A 75 10.64 10.10 6.60
CA PRO A 75 10.22 10.67 5.31
C PRO A 75 11.29 10.68 4.22
N SER A 76 12.57 10.66 4.61
CA SER A 76 13.71 10.59 3.67
C SER A 76 14.11 9.17 3.28
N ALA A 77 13.48 8.15 3.86
CA ALA A 77 13.79 6.76 3.55
C ALA A 77 13.43 6.42 2.08
N ASN A 78 14.23 5.55 1.47
CA ASN A 78 13.96 5.04 0.13
C ASN A 78 14.28 3.54 0.07
N PRO A 79 13.28 2.67 0.02
CA PRO A 79 11.83 2.96 -0.05
C PRO A 79 11.25 3.51 1.25
N GLN A 80 10.17 4.29 1.15
CA GLN A 80 9.37 4.71 2.29
C GLN A 80 8.42 3.58 2.71
N GLU A 81 8.27 3.36 4.00
CA GLU A 81 7.36 2.35 4.56
C GLU A 81 6.05 2.98 5.04
N TYR A 82 4.94 2.39 4.62
CA TYR A 82 3.59 2.81 4.99
C TYR A 82 2.80 1.66 5.59
N LYS A 83 1.91 1.97 6.53
CA LYS A 83 0.81 1.10 6.94
C LYS A 83 -0.45 1.55 6.22
N ILE A 84 -1.10 0.61 5.53
CA ILE A 84 -2.30 0.85 4.74
C ILE A 84 -3.44 0.05 5.35
N GLU A 85 -4.62 0.64 5.38
CA GLU A 85 -5.87 -0.03 5.74
C GLU A 85 -6.82 -0.05 4.54
N ASP A 86 -7.18 -1.25 4.10
CA ASP A 86 -8.18 -1.46 3.06
C ASP A 86 -9.41 -2.17 3.62
N SER A 87 -10.60 -1.82 3.12
CA SER A 87 -11.78 -2.66 3.29
C SER A 87 -11.72 -3.81 2.28
N LEU A 88 -11.95 -5.05 2.73
CA LEU A 88 -12.05 -6.20 1.84
C LEU A 88 -13.47 -6.32 1.27
N ALA A 89 -13.84 -5.41 0.36
CA ALA A 89 -15.19 -5.37 -0.22
C ALA A 89 -15.56 -6.66 -0.98
N PHE A 90 -14.55 -7.39 -1.50
CA PHE A 90 -14.72 -8.67 -2.19
C PHE A 90 -14.90 -9.88 -1.25
N VAL A 91 -14.63 -9.71 0.05
CA VAL A 91 -14.86 -10.77 1.05
C VAL A 91 -16.25 -10.61 1.63
N PRO A 92 -17.09 -11.68 1.63
CA PRO A 92 -18.41 -11.60 2.24
C PRO A 92 -18.33 -11.13 3.70
N LYS A 93 -19.15 -10.13 4.06
CA LYS A 93 -19.16 -9.54 5.42
C LYS A 93 -19.38 -10.57 6.54
N LYS A 94 -20.03 -11.71 6.23
CA LYS A 94 -20.17 -12.84 7.16
C LYS A 94 -18.86 -13.53 7.50
N LEU A 95 -17.86 -13.47 6.59
CA LEU A 95 -16.55 -14.08 6.78
C LEU A 95 -15.55 -13.07 7.34
N TRP A 96 -15.68 -11.80 6.98
CA TRP A 96 -14.80 -10.74 7.44
C TRP A 96 -15.53 -9.40 7.43
N SER A 97 -15.62 -8.75 8.57
CA SER A 97 -16.31 -7.44 8.72
C SER A 97 -15.35 -6.27 8.99
N GLY A 98 -14.06 -6.54 9.14
CA GLY A 98 -13.02 -5.53 9.42
C GLY A 98 -12.22 -5.12 8.19
N GLY A 99 -11.37 -4.10 8.35
CA GLY A 99 -10.32 -3.76 7.40
C GLY A 99 -9.14 -4.74 7.50
N VAL A 100 -8.30 -4.75 6.49
CA VAL A 100 -7.01 -5.42 6.50
C VAL A 100 -5.91 -4.39 6.53
N TRP A 101 -5.04 -4.51 7.51
CA TRP A 101 -3.81 -3.73 7.59
C TRP A 101 -2.67 -4.48 6.93
N TYR A 102 -1.94 -3.79 6.08
CA TYR A 102 -0.74 -4.31 5.44
C TYR A 102 0.36 -3.26 5.38
N THR A 103 1.58 -3.71 5.08
CA THR A 103 2.74 -2.84 4.88
C THR A 103 2.95 -2.62 3.38
N ALA A 104 3.16 -1.37 2.97
CA ALA A 104 3.57 -1.00 1.62
C ALA A 104 4.92 -0.28 1.68
N PHE A 105 5.86 -0.73 0.82
CA PHE A 105 7.14 -0.07 0.59
C PHE A 105 7.05 0.67 -0.74
N PHE A 106 7.11 1.97 -0.67
CA PHE A 106 6.97 2.87 -1.83
C PHE A 106 8.33 3.40 -2.27
N LYS A 107 8.64 3.24 -3.54
CA LYS A 107 9.88 3.69 -4.16
C LYS A 107 9.58 4.45 -5.45
N PRO A 108 9.69 5.79 -5.47
CA PRO A 108 9.68 6.58 -6.71
C PRO A 108 10.85 6.17 -7.62
N VAL A 109 10.58 6.13 -8.93
CA VAL A 109 11.60 5.93 -9.98
C VAL A 109 11.32 6.92 -11.12
N ASP A 110 12.29 7.19 -11.99
CA ASP A 110 12.22 8.28 -12.99
C ASP A 110 10.97 8.22 -13.87
N ASP A 111 10.52 7.03 -14.24
CA ASP A 111 9.37 6.79 -15.12
C ASP A 111 8.10 6.34 -14.38
N GLY A 112 8.10 6.38 -13.04
CA GLY A 112 6.93 5.97 -12.24
C GLY A 112 7.22 5.63 -10.79
N CYS A 113 6.71 4.50 -10.29
CA CYS A 113 6.98 4.03 -8.93
C CYS A 113 6.90 2.51 -8.81
N ASP A 114 7.58 1.96 -7.80
CA ASP A 114 7.45 0.58 -7.35
C ASP A 114 6.77 0.56 -5.97
N ILE A 115 5.79 -0.32 -5.81
CA ILE A 115 5.07 -0.50 -4.55
C ILE A 115 5.13 -1.98 -4.19
N THR A 116 5.88 -2.31 -3.14
CA THR A 116 5.93 -3.68 -2.61
C THR A 116 5.00 -3.80 -1.43
N ILE A 117 4.05 -4.71 -1.50
CA ILE A 117 3.03 -4.96 -0.48
C ILE A 117 3.37 -6.25 0.27
N GLN A 118 3.22 -6.21 1.59
CA GLN A 118 3.29 -7.36 2.47
C GLN A 118 2.04 -7.38 3.35
N ALA A 119 1.18 -8.37 3.12
CA ALA A 119 -0.08 -8.51 3.83
C ALA A 119 -0.14 -9.79 4.66
N PRO A 120 -1.06 -9.88 5.64
CA PRO A 120 -1.30 -11.09 6.41
C PRO A 120 -1.58 -12.31 5.52
N GLY A 121 -1.32 -13.51 6.04
CA GLY A 121 -1.50 -14.76 5.28
C GLY A 121 -0.42 -15.05 4.26
N GLY A 122 0.73 -14.38 4.34
CA GLY A 122 1.87 -14.61 3.46
C GLY A 122 1.71 -14.01 2.05
N PHE A 123 0.73 -13.13 1.85
CA PHE A 123 0.60 -12.42 0.58
C PHE A 123 1.70 -11.37 0.44
N THR A 124 2.39 -11.42 -0.70
CA THR A 124 3.33 -10.36 -1.12
C THR A 124 3.07 -10.00 -2.58
N SER A 125 3.23 -8.73 -2.93
CA SER A 125 3.11 -8.27 -4.31
C SER A 125 4.03 -7.10 -4.56
N THR A 126 4.65 -7.04 -5.75
CA THR A 126 5.35 -5.85 -6.22
C THR A 126 4.62 -5.31 -7.44
N ASN A 127 4.11 -4.09 -7.31
CA ASN A 127 3.37 -3.39 -8.35
C ASN A 127 4.27 -2.30 -8.94
N LYS A 128 4.60 -2.42 -10.22
CA LYS A 128 5.43 -1.46 -10.96
C LYS A 128 4.53 -0.61 -11.83
N TRP A 129 4.45 0.67 -11.54
CA TRP A 129 3.74 1.67 -12.34
C TRP A 129 4.73 2.38 -13.24
N ARG A 130 4.48 2.45 -14.53
CA ARG A 130 5.38 3.07 -15.50
C ARG A 130 4.62 3.92 -16.51
N LEU A 131 5.19 5.07 -16.85
CA LEU A 131 4.83 5.84 -18.03
C LEU A 131 5.65 5.31 -19.20
N VAL A 132 4.99 4.64 -20.13
CA VAL A 132 5.63 4.04 -21.31
C VAL A 132 5.31 4.86 -22.55
N LYS A 133 6.33 5.20 -23.34
CA LYS A 133 6.19 5.86 -24.63
C LYS A 133 6.51 4.88 -25.75
N LYS A 134 5.56 4.65 -26.66
CA LYS A 134 5.75 3.77 -27.82
C LYS A 134 6.41 4.51 -28.97
N ALA A 135 6.87 3.77 -29.96
CA ALA A 135 7.58 4.32 -31.13
C ALA A 135 6.74 5.31 -31.95
N ASP A 136 5.41 5.18 -31.92
CA ASP A 136 4.46 6.10 -32.56
C ASP A 136 4.20 7.39 -31.75
N GLY A 137 4.89 7.55 -30.62
CA GLY A 137 4.74 8.68 -29.71
C GLY A 137 3.54 8.58 -28.76
N GLN A 138 2.72 7.54 -28.86
CA GLN A 138 1.63 7.32 -27.89
C GLN A 138 2.20 6.97 -26.52
N ARG A 139 1.51 7.45 -25.48
CA ARG A 139 1.90 7.26 -24.07
C ARG A 139 0.90 6.36 -23.38
N PHE A 140 1.41 5.48 -22.55
CA PHE A 140 0.62 4.49 -21.82
C PHE A 140 1.00 4.51 -20.35
N ILE A 141 0.03 4.21 -19.49
CA ILE A 141 0.27 3.84 -18.13
C ILE A 141 0.30 2.31 -18.09
N SER A 142 1.45 1.77 -17.76
CA SER A 142 1.66 0.33 -17.56
C SER A 142 1.66 0.00 -16.08
N ILE A 143 0.96 -1.07 -15.70
CA ILE A 143 1.02 -1.66 -14.36
C ILE A 143 1.41 -3.11 -14.51
N THR A 144 2.50 -3.50 -13.86
CA THR A 144 2.92 -4.91 -13.74
C THR A 144 2.90 -5.30 -12.29
N SER A 145 2.17 -6.36 -11.96
CA SER A 145 2.07 -6.91 -10.61
C SER A 145 2.66 -8.31 -10.57
N ASP A 146 3.72 -8.48 -9.76
CA ASP A 146 4.33 -9.78 -9.43
C ASP A 146 3.87 -10.16 -8.03
N ALA A 147 3.11 -11.24 -7.88
CA ALA A 147 2.49 -11.62 -6.62
C ALA A 147 2.82 -13.05 -6.20
N LYS A 148 2.90 -13.25 -4.88
CA LYS A 148 3.00 -14.54 -4.21
C LYS A 148 1.93 -14.65 -3.14
N CYS A 149 1.29 -15.81 -3.04
CA CYS A 149 0.35 -16.12 -1.96
C CYS A 149 0.21 -17.64 -1.79
N SER A 150 -0.47 -18.07 -0.72
CA SER A 150 -0.81 -19.48 -0.59
C SER A 150 -1.72 -19.94 -1.72
N LYS A 151 -1.63 -21.20 -2.12
CA LYS A 151 -2.46 -21.79 -3.19
C LYS A 151 -3.96 -21.62 -2.93
N THR A 152 -4.36 -21.62 -1.66
CA THR A 152 -5.76 -21.42 -1.24
C THR A 152 -6.31 -20.07 -1.71
N PHE A 153 -5.48 -19.03 -1.73
CA PHE A 153 -5.90 -17.68 -2.13
C PHE A 153 -5.55 -17.33 -3.58
N ALA A 154 -4.73 -18.14 -4.26
CA ALA A 154 -4.19 -17.84 -5.58
C ALA A 154 -5.27 -17.46 -6.61
N TYR A 155 -6.37 -18.19 -6.66
CA TYR A 155 -7.47 -17.93 -7.59
C TYR A 155 -8.11 -16.54 -7.32
N PHE A 156 -8.38 -16.22 -6.06
CA PHE A 156 -8.99 -14.94 -5.68
C PHE A 156 -8.06 -13.76 -5.96
N VAL A 157 -6.77 -13.91 -5.59
CA VAL A 157 -5.78 -12.86 -5.80
C VAL A 157 -5.57 -12.61 -7.29
N LYS A 158 -5.48 -13.65 -8.12
CA LYS A 158 -5.36 -13.52 -9.57
C LYS A 158 -6.53 -12.74 -10.17
N LYS A 159 -7.78 -13.15 -9.86
CA LYS A 159 -8.98 -12.45 -10.32
C LYS A 159 -9.04 -11.00 -9.82
N PHE A 160 -8.65 -10.77 -8.58
CA PHE A 160 -8.59 -9.43 -8.01
C PHE A 160 -7.63 -8.54 -8.81
N LEU A 161 -6.40 -8.97 -9.05
CA LEU A 161 -5.42 -8.20 -9.83
C LEU A 161 -5.91 -7.92 -11.25
N GLU A 162 -6.44 -8.93 -11.95
CA GLU A 162 -7.00 -8.77 -13.30
C GLU A 162 -8.12 -7.72 -13.34
N SER A 163 -9.00 -7.70 -12.34
CA SER A 163 -10.12 -6.75 -12.29
C SER A 163 -9.68 -5.35 -11.87
N GLN A 164 -8.71 -5.24 -10.96
CA GLN A 164 -8.30 -3.96 -10.37
C GLN A 164 -7.45 -3.11 -11.32
N HIS A 165 -6.53 -3.71 -12.09
CA HIS A 165 -5.63 -2.94 -12.96
C HIS A 165 -6.39 -1.98 -13.88
N GLY A 166 -7.43 -2.46 -14.57
CA GLY A 166 -8.22 -1.62 -15.47
C GLY A 166 -8.96 -0.48 -14.75
N GLN A 167 -9.41 -0.73 -13.52
CA GLN A 167 -10.06 0.31 -12.70
C GLN A 167 -9.04 1.34 -12.23
N LEU A 168 -7.90 0.91 -11.69
CA LEU A 168 -6.84 1.79 -11.21
C LEU A 168 -6.31 2.69 -12.34
N GLN A 169 -6.10 2.14 -13.53
CA GLN A 169 -5.64 2.90 -14.69
C GLN A 169 -6.66 3.94 -15.16
N ARG A 170 -7.97 3.60 -15.17
CA ARG A 170 -9.02 4.59 -15.48
C ARG A 170 -9.06 5.70 -14.43
N SER A 171 -9.10 5.35 -13.16
CA SER A 171 -9.11 6.33 -12.07
C SER A 171 -7.86 7.22 -12.09
N PHE A 172 -6.70 6.66 -12.44
CA PHE A 172 -5.47 7.43 -12.61
C PHE A 172 -5.58 8.42 -13.77
N ASN A 173 -6.05 7.99 -14.95
CA ASN A 173 -6.25 8.88 -16.10
C ASN A 173 -7.22 10.03 -15.77
N GLU A 174 -8.33 9.76 -15.08
CA GLU A 174 -9.27 10.78 -14.62
C GLU A 174 -8.59 11.81 -13.70
N ARG A 175 -7.72 11.32 -12.80
CA ARG A 175 -6.97 12.19 -11.89
C ARG A 175 -5.96 13.05 -12.64
N VAL A 176 -5.24 12.49 -13.61
CA VAL A 176 -4.30 13.22 -14.46
C VAL A 176 -5.03 14.31 -15.27
N GLU A 177 -6.17 13.98 -15.88
CA GLU A 177 -6.99 14.95 -16.63
C GLU A 177 -7.50 16.08 -15.74
N ALA A 178 -8.01 15.75 -14.54
CA ALA A 178 -8.49 16.74 -13.59
C ALA A 178 -7.37 17.69 -13.15
N THR A 179 -6.14 17.19 -13.03
CA THR A 179 -4.97 18.00 -12.66
C THR A 179 -4.46 18.84 -13.82
N ALA A 180 -4.57 18.36 -15.08
CA ALA A 180 -4.13 19.05 -16.28
C ALA A 180 -5.05 20.21 -16.69
N ARG A 181 -6.30 20.27 -16.23
CA ARG A 181 -7.25 21.35 -16.56
C ARG A 181 -6.93 22.60 -15.74
N PRO A 182 -6.39 23.69 -16.31
CA PRO A 182 -6.19 24.94 -15.58
C PRO A 182 -7.56 25.53 -15.23
N GLY A 183 -7.85 25.65 -13.94
CA GLY A 183 -9.00 26.42 -13.45
C GLY A 183 -10.10 25.65 -12.73
N THR A 184 -10.04 24.33 -12.56
CA THR A 184 -11.07 23.55 -11.85
C THR A 184 -10.71 23.15 -10.43
N LEU A 185 -9.65 23.66 -9.85
CA LEU A 185 -9.41 23.61 -8.41
C LEU A 185 -10.34 24.60 -7.69
N ARG A 186 -11.64 24.53 -7.96
CA ARG A 186 -12.65 25.10 -7.07
C ARG A 186 -12.61 24.28 -5.81
N ARG A 187 -11.87 24.81 -4.82
CA ARG A 187 -11.91 24.46 -3.42
C ARG A 187 -13.27 23.89 -3.03
N ARG A 188 -13.43 22.59 -3.03
CA ARG A 188 -14.44 21.94 -2.22
C ARG A 188 -13.90 21.88 -0.79
N SER A 189 -13.76 23.04 -0.16
CA SER A 189 -13.78 23.12 1.28
C SER A 189 -15.23 22.90 1.71
N SER A 190 -15.65 21.65 1.76
CA SER A 190 -16.82 21.26 2.54
C SER A 190 -16.42 21.23 4.01
N VAL A 191 -16.26 22.41 4.59
CA VAL A 191 -16.39 22.56 6.05
C VAL A 191 -17.87 22.38 6.33
N PRO A 192 -18.29 21.36 7.09
CA PRO A 192 -19.67 21.28 7.53
C PRO A 192 -19.95 22.49 8.42
N ARG A 193 -20.81 23.36 7.96
CA ARG A 193 -21.45 24.37 8.81
C ARG A 193 -22.42 23.65 9.75
N SER A 194 -21.94 23.24 10.92
CA SER A 194 -22.80 22.85 12.03
C SER A 194 -22.07 23.09 13.32
N PHE A 195 -22.49 24.15 13.95
CA PHE A 195 -22.86 24.28 15.35
C PHE A 195 -22.94 25.77 15.65
N ARG A 196 -24.07 26.38 15.24
CA ARG A 196 -24.50 27.61 15.85
C ARG A 196 -25.16 27.22 17.17
N ALA A 197 -24.42 27.35 18.26
CA ALA A 197 -24.97 27.25 19.61
C ALA A 197 -25.99 28.35 19.77
N VAL A 198 -27.25 27.97 19.93
CA VAL A 198 -28.32 28.87 20.39
C VAL A 198 -28.18 28.95 21.88
N SER A 199 -27.56 30.02 22.37
CA SER A 199 -27.63 30.43 23.77
C SER A 199 -29.04 31.00 24.02
N ARG A 200 -29.92 30.20 24.60
CA ARG A 200 -31.16 30.70 25.21
C ARG A 200 -30.80 31.35 26.53
N GLY A 201 -30.96 32.69 26.58
CA GLY A 201 -30.97 33.44 27.81
C GLY A 201 -32.17 33.00 28.65
N GLN A 202 -31.90 32.66 29.90
CA GLN A 202 -32.89 32.59 30.96
C GLN A 202 -32.91 33.93 31.66
N ASP A 203 -33.89 34.74 31.32
CA ASP A 203 -34.31 35.87 32.17
C ASP A 203 -35.05 35.32 33.37
N MET A 204 -34.44 35.37 34.53
CA MET A 204 -35.12 35.21 35.80
C MET A 204 -35.75 36.58 36.16
N VAL A 205 -37.06 36.65 36.18
CA VAL A 205 -37.82 37.72 36.83
C VAL A 205 -38.12 37.30 38.25
N ALA A 206 -37.66 38.10 39.19
CA ALA A 206 -38.04 38.05 40.60
C ALA A 206 -39.32 38.82 40.80
N ALA A 207 -40.28 38.25 41.53
CA ALA A 207 -41.24 38.91 42.39
C ALA A 207 -41.80 37.88 43.38
#